data_bb1ed944203754f3b29b98ad1f8ab454
#
_entry.id   bb1ed944203754f3b29b98ad1f8ab454
#
_cell.length_a   1.000
_cell.length_b   1.000
_cell.length_c   1.000
_cell.angle_alpha   90.00
_cell.angle_beta   90.00
_cell.angle_gamma   90.00
#
_symmetry.space_group_name_H-M   'P 1'
#
loop_
_entity.id
_entity.type
_entity.pdbx_description
1 polymer ?
#
loop_
_entity_poly.entity_id
_entity_poly.type
_entity_poly.pdbx_seq_one_letter_code
_entity_poly.pdbx_strand_id
1 'polypeptide(L)'
;MGVVIYDSGSGKTTGFSLGGRKDVYGMAKELISPLAQFDVKNLKLDMEWGTDHFDFMLEGVPTFVADQQEANYLENYHAVSDTYDKVDFPQLKKHVAEAAALSFELANLYEKVGPRLTHDQIEQTMRDSNSVEMFKAFGLWDDWQSGKRGRQK
;
A
#
# COMPACT_ATOMS: atom_id res chain seq x y z
N MET A 1 -10.49 -9.74 2.69
CA MET A 1 -10.55 -8.33 2.21
C MET A 1 -9.12 -7.85 2.15
N GLY A 2 -8.76 -7.09 1.13
CA GLY A 2 -7.46 -6.42 0.97
C GLY A 2 -7.65 -5.18 0.12
N VAL A 3 -6.70 -4.26 0.13
CA VAL A 3 -6.71 -3.01 -0.64
C VAL A 3 -5.46 -2.97 -1.51
N VAL A 4 -5.62 -2.63 -2.78
CA VAL A 4 -4.52 -2.48 -3.74
C VAL A 4 -4.48 -1.04 -4.21
N ILE A 5 -3.33 -0.40 -4.10
CA ILE A 5 -3.13 1.02 -4.43
C ILE A 5 -1.97 1.19 -5.40
N TYR A 6 -2.19 1.99 -6.43
CA TYR A 6 -1.19 2.54 -7.35
C TYR A 6 -1.32 4.06 -7.33
N ASP A 7 -0.45 4.74 -6.63
CA ASP A 7 -0.57 6.19 -6.37
C ASP A 7 0.74 6.98 -6.52
N SER A 8 1.82 6.33 -6.89
CA SER A 8 3.14 6.98 -7.00
C SER A 8 3.56 7.21 -8.46
N GLY A 9 2.62 7.70 -9.27
CA GLY A 9 2.86 8.06 -10.67
C GLY A 9 2.86 6.87 -11.64
N SER A 10 3.48 7.04 -12.81
CA SER A 10 3.48 6.06 -13.89
C SER A 10 4.80 5.26 -14.03
N GLY A 11 5.67 5.30 -13.02
CA GLY A 11 6.93 4.55 -13.02
C GLY A 11 6.73 3.04 -12.92
N LYS A 12 7.74 2.26 -13.32
CA LYS A 12 7.69 0.80 -13.29
C LYS A 12 7.44 0.29 -11.87
N THR A 13 6.44 -0.58 -11.71
CA THR A 13 6.22 -1.30 -10.46
C THR A 13 7.33 -2.32 -10.22
N THR A 14 7.91 -2.35 -9.02
CA THR A 14 8.95 -3.30 -8.61
C THR A 14 8.45 -4.30 -7.59
N GLY A 15 7.36 -3.98 -6.90
CA GLY A 15 6.77 -4.79 -5.85
C GLY A 15 5.67 -4.08 -5.11
N PHE A 16 5.45 -4.50 -3.86
CA PHE A 16 4.42 -3.90 -3.00
C PHE A 16 4.92 -3.71 -1.57
N SER A 17 4.51 -2.62 -0.94
CA SER A 17 4.59 -2.44 0.51
C SER A 17 3.33 -3.01 1.19
N LEU A 18 3.54 -3.69 2.32
CA LEU A 18 2.49 -4.39 3.07
C LEU A 18 2.09 -3.65 4.37
N GLY A 19 2.48 -2.39 4.53
CA GLY A 19 2.10 -1.57 5.70
C GLY A 19 2.51 -2.17 7.05
N GLY A 20 3.71 -2.75 7.14
CA GLY A 20 4.21 -3.38 8.37
C GLY A 20 3.68 -4.79 8.65
N ARG A 21 2.81 -5.35 7.83
CA ARG A 21 2.10 -6.61 8.04
C ARG A 21 2.96 -7.84 7.74
N LYS A 22 3.79 -8.26 8.70
CA LYS A 22 4.61 -9.48 8.62
C LYS A 22 3.78 -10.74 8.49
N ASP A 23 2.60 -10.76 9.11
CA ASP A 23 1.68 -11.90 9.14
C ASP A 23 1.10 -12.26 7.76
N VAL A 24 1.01 -11.30 6.85
CA VAL A 24 0.51 -11.54 5.48
C VAL A 24 1.62 -11.80 4.46
N TYR A 25 2.90 -11.70 4.85
CA TYR A 25 4.02 -11.76 3.91
C TYR A 25 4.07 -13.04 3.06
N GLY A 26 3.84 -14.19 3.68
CA GLY A 26 3.83 -15.48 2.97
C GLY A 26 2.75 -15.54 1.89
N MET A 27 1.51 -15.21 2.27
CA MET A 27 0.38 -15.16 1.35
C MET A 27 0.58 -14.10 0.25
N ALA A 28 1.08 -12.91 0.62
CA ALA A 28 1.37 -11.84 -0.33
C ALA A 28 2.39 -12.29 -1.40
N LYS A 29 3.42 -13.05 -1.01
CA LYS A 29 4.41 -13.60 -1.93
C LYS A 29 3.79 -14.55 -2.96
N GLU A 30 2.85 -15.36 -2.53
CA GLU A 30 2.10 -16.25 -3.44
C GLU A 30 1.22 -15.45 -4.39
N LEU A 31 0.46 -14.48 -3.86
CA LEU A 31 -0.45 -13.63 -4.63
C LEU A 31 0.25 -12.81 -5.72
N ILE A 32 1.45 -12.29 -5.46
CA ILE A 32 2.19 -11.52 -6.47
C ILE A 32 3.00 -12.40 -7.43
N SER A 33 3.08 -13.72 -7.20
CA SER A 33 3.91 -14.61 -8.02
C SER A 33 3.57 -14.56 -9.53
N PRO A 34 2.30 -14.43 -9.98
CA PRO A 34 1.98 -14.27 -11.39
C PRO A 34 2.51 -12.96 -11.99
N LEU A 35 2.77 -11.95 -11.15
CA LEU A 35 3.27 -10.64 -11.59
C LEU A 35 4.77 -10.65 -11.91
N ALA A 36 5.48 -11.75 -11.60
CA ALA A 36 6.89 -11.92 -11.92
C ALA A 36 7.19 -11.76 -13.43
N GLN A 37 6.22 -12.05 -14.30
CA GLN A 37 6.31 -11.81 -15.74
C GLN A 37 6.44 -10.32 -16.10
N PHE A 38 5.98 -9.42 -15.23
CA PHE A 38 6.17 -7.97 -15.34
C PHE A 38 7.38 -7.46 -14.54
N ASP A 39 8.17 -8.38 -13.95
CA ASP A 39 9.29 -8.10 -13.07
C ASP A 39 8.89 -7.47 -11.71
N VAL A 40 7.63 -7.68 -11.30
CA VAL A 40 7.08 -7.29 -10.01
C VAL A 40 7.24 -8.46 -9.03
N LYS A 41 8.17 -8.37 -8.09
CA LYS A 41 8.54 -9.52 -7.22
C LYS A 41 9.00 -9.14 -5.82
N ASN A 42 9.15 -7.86 -5.53
CA ASN A 42 9.60 -7.41 -4.23
C ASN A 42 8.43 -7.22 -3.26
N LEU A 43 8.66 -7.49 -1.99
CA LEU A 43 7.75 -7.14 -0.92
C LEU A 43 8.50 -6.39 0.17
N LYS A 44 7.95 -5.26 0.58
CA LYS A 44 8.45 -4.42 1.66
C LYS A 44 7.48 -4.44 2.84
N LEU A 45 8.00 -4.21 4.03
CA LEU A 45 7.19 -4.09 5.24
C LEU A 45 7.04 -2.63 5.71
N ASP A 46 7.45 -1.69 4.88
CA ASP A 46 7.37 -0.28 5.22
C ASP A 46 5.91 0.15 5.35
N MET A 47 5.65 1.07 6.26
CA MET A 47 4.38 1.78 6.31
C MET A 47 4.48 2.98 5.37
N GLU A 48 3.88 2.87 4.21
CA GLU A 48 3.75 3.99 3.28
C GLU A 48 2.79 5.05 3.84
N TRP A 49 3.00 6.31 3.46
CA TRP A 49 2.26 7.45 3.95
C TRP A 49 1.67 8.26 2.80
N GLY A 50 0.54 8.90 3.06
CA GLY A 50 -0.01 9.91 2.15
C GLY A 50 -0.79 9.39 0.96
N THR A 51 -1.15 8.10 0.93
CA THR A 51 -2.04 7.53 -0.10
C THR A 51 -3.32 6.96 0.52
N ASP A 52 -4.30 6.64 -0.32
CA ASP A 52 -5.66 6.25 0.10
C ASP A 52 -5.74 4.94 0.92
N HIS A 53 -4.68 4.11 0.89
CA HIS A 53 -4.63 2.89 1.71
C HIS A 53 -4.59 3.16 3.20
N PHE A 54 -4.16 4.35 3.59
CA PHE A 54 -3.79 4.69 4.95
C PHE A 54 -4.93 4.48 5.95
N ASP A 55 -6.12 4.96 5.66
CA ASP A 55 -7.27 4.77 6.54
C ASP A 55 -7.72 3.30 6.60
N PHE A 56 -7.59 2.55 5.52
CA PHE A 56 -7.83 1.10 5.54
C PHE A 56 -6.81 0.35 6.41
N MET A 57 -5.55 0.77 6.35
CA MET A 57 -4.49 0.23 7.22
C MET A 57 -4.79 0.51 8.69
N LEU A 58 -5.25 1.72 9.04
CA LEU A 58 -5.69 2.09 10.38
C LEU A 58 -6.94 1.32 10.84
N GLU A 59 -7.73 0.80 9.92
CA GLU A 59 -8.83 -0.12 10.18
C GLU A 59 -8.38 -1.59 10.30
N GLY A 60 -7.08 -1.85 10.19
CA GLY A 60 -6.48 -3.18 10.31
C GLY A 60 -6.63 -4.07 9.08
N VAL A 61 -7.01 -3.49 7.94
CA VAL A 61 -7.15 -4.19 6.66
C VAL A 61 -5.77 -4.38 6.02
N PRO A 62 -5.44 -5.55 5.47
CA PRO A 62 -4.23 -5.74 4.67
C PRO A 62 -4.22 -4.83 3.44
N THR A 63 -3.09 -4.17 3.22
CA THR A 63 -2.88 -3.24 2.09
C THR A 63 -1.70 -3.67 1.24
N PHE A 64 -1.80 -3.45 -0.06
CA PHE A 64 -0.78 -3.67 -1.08
C PHE A 64 -0.57 -2.35 -1.81
N VAL A 65 0.42 -1.58 -1.40
CA VAL A 65 0.78 -0.32 -2.04
C VAL A 65 1.89 -0.57 -3.03
N ALA A 66 1.66 -0.24 -4.30
CA ALA A 66 2.62 -0.47 -5.35
C ALA A 66 3.90 0.34 -5.11
N ASP A 67 5.04 -0.35 -5.07
CA ASP A 67 6.37 0.25 -5.02
C ASP A 67 6.79 0.57 -6.47
N GLN A 68 6.66 1.82 -6.84
CA GLN A 68 6.87 2.31 -8.19
C GLN A 68 8.19 3.08 -8.28
N GLN A 69 8.92 2.88 -9.38
CA GLN A 69 10.10 3.69 -9.67
C GLN A 69 9.66 5.14 -9.90
N GLU A 70 10.49 6.05 -9.45
CA GLU A 70 10.34 7.46 -9.77
C GLU A 70 10.43 7.66 -11.28
N ALA A 71 9.45 8.32 -11.88
CA ALA A 71 9.38 8.61 -13.31
C ALA A 71 8.67 9.95 -13.53
N ASN A 72 9.37 11.04 -13.30
CA ASN A 72 8.86 12.41 -13.32
C ASN A 72 7.77 12.70 -12.25
N TYR A 73 7.57 11.81 -11.27
CA TYR A 73 6.51 11.95 -10.28
C TYR A 73 6.78 13.12 -9.33
N LEU A 74 7.92 13.10 -8.63
CA LEU A 74 8.23 14.13 -7.64
C LEU A 74 8.39 15.53 -8.23
N GLU A 75 8.90 15.64 -9.46
CA GLU A 75 9.07 16.92 -10.15
C GLU A 75 7.73 17.56 -10.54
N ASN A 76 6.68 16.76 -10.70
CA ASN A 76 5.36 17.21 -11.12
C ASN A 76 4.29 17.08 -10.01
N TYR A 77 4.62 16.45 -8.89
CA TYR A 77 3.69 16.15 -7.80
C TYR A 77 3.00 17.42 -7.28
N HIS A 78 1.67 17.44 -7.39
CA HIS A 78 0.81 18.57 -7.04
C HIS A 78 1.21 19.91 -7.70
N ALA A 79 1.88 19.88 -8.84
CA ALA A 79 2.33 21.05 -9.58
C ALA A 79 1.47 21.30 -10.83
N VAL A 80 1.50 22.54 -11.34
CA VAL A 80 0.84 22.89 -12.61
C VAL A 80 1.46 22.20 -13.82
N SER A 81 2.66 21.64 -13.67
CA SER A 81 3.35 20.83 -14.65
C SER A 81 2.88 19.39 -14.72
N ASP A 82 2.00 18.95 -13.80
CA ASP A 82 1.39 17.61 -13.82
C ASP A 82 0.31 17.56 -14.91
N THR A 83 0.78 17.28 -16.11
CA THR A 83 -0.02 17.28 -17.34
C THR A 83 0.04 15.92 -18.01
N TYR A 84 -0.94 15.63 -18.86
CA TYR A 84 -1.13 14.37 -19.55
C TYR A 84 0.12 13.84 -20.29
N ASP A 85 0.96 14.72 -20.82
CA ASP A 85 2.22 14.36 -21.50
C ASP A 85 3.29 13.76 -20.59
N LYS A 86 3.12 13.84 -19.26
CA LYS A 86 4.01 13.22 -18.27
C LYS A 86 3.70 11.75 -18.02
N VAL A 87 2.53 11.27 -18.46
CA VAL A 87 2.11 9.89 -18.23
C VAL A 87 2.82 8.92 -19.19
N ASP A 88 3.50 7.94 -18.62
CA ASP A 88 4.01 6.78 -19.39
C ASP A 88 2.86 5.79 -19.66
N PHE A 89 2.19 5.93 -20.81
CA PHE A 89 1.06 5.07 -21.18
C PHE A 89 1.40 3.60 -21.33
N PRO A 90 2.53 3.20 -21.94
CA PRO A 90 2.98 1.82 -21.93
C PRO A 90 3.09 1.23 -20.52
N GLN A 91 3.62 1.99 -19.58
CA GLN A 91 3.75 1.55 -18.19
C GLN A 91 2.40 1.55 -17.46
N LEU A 92 1.56 2.56 -17.66
CA LEU A 92 0.21 2.60 -17.08
C LEU A 92 -0.63 1.38 -17.50
N LYS A 93 -0.50 0.91 -18.74
CA LYS A 93 -1.16 -0.33 -19.20
C LYS A 93 -0.68 -1.57 -18.43
N LYS A 94 0.60 -1.61 -18.05
CA LYS A 94 1.13 -2.69 -17.19
C LYS A 94 0.54 -2.60 -15.79
N HIS A 95 0.46 -1.40 -15.19
CA HIS A 95 -0.20 -1.21 -13.90
C HIS A 95 -1.64 -1.73 -13.90
N VAL A 96 -2.39 -1.47 -14.97
CA VAL A 96 -3.76 -2.02 -15.11
C VAL A 96 -3.76 -3.54 -15.11
N ALA A 97 -2.84 -4.18 -15.86
CA ALA A 97 -2.74 -5.64 -15.91
C ALA A 97 -2.28 -6.22 -14.55
N GLU A 98 -1.32 -5.60 -13.91
CA GLU A 98 -0.80 -5.98 -12.58
C GLU A 98 -1.90 -5.86 -11.52
N ALA A 99 -2.59 -4.71 -11.48
CA ALA A 99 -3.69 -4.46 -10.55
C ALA A 99 -4.86 -5.42 -10.75
N ALA A 100 -5.22 -5.69 -12.02
CA ALA A 100 -6.28 -6.64 -12.35
C ALA A 100 -5.92 -8.06 -11.93
N ALA A 101 -4.69 -8.51 -12.20
CA ALA A 101 -4.22 -9.84 -11.81
C ALA A 101 -4.20 -10.00 -10.28
N LEU A 102 -3.60 -9.05 -9.55
CA LEU A 102 -3.56 -9.09 -8.09
C LEU A 102 -4.96 -9.04 -7.47
N SER A 103 -5.84 -8.19 -8.00
CA SER A 103 -7.23 -8.09 -7.52
C SER A 103 -8.02 -9.38 -7.78
N PHE A 104 -7.77 -10.02 -8.93
CA PHE A 104 -8.37 -11.31 -9.26
C PHE A 104 -7.90 -12.41 -8.30
N GLU A 105 -6.60 -12.51 -8.04
CA GLU A 105 -6.04 -13.46 -7.07
C GLU A 105 -6.64 -13.23 -5.67
N LEU A 106 -6.66 -11.97 -5.20
CA LEU A 106 -7.26 -11.61 -3.90
C LEU A 106 -8.74 -11.97 -3.80
N ALA A 107 -9.51 -11.76 -4.88
CA ALA A 107 -10.95 -12.04 -4.92
C ALA A 107 -11.27 -13.55 -4.94
N ASN A 108 -10.36 -14.36 -5.47
CA ASN A 108 -10.52 -15.81 -5.59
C ASN A 108 -9.86 -16.61 -4.44
N LEU A 109 -9.25 -15.96 -3.48
CA LEU A 109 -8.72 -16.63 -2.30
C LEU A 109 -9.81 -17.39 -1.57
N TYR A 110 -9.57 -18.67 -1.28
CA TYR A 110 -10.44 -19.47 -0.42
C TYR A 110 -10.39 -18.96 1.03
N GLU A 111 -9.22 -18.56 1.49
CA GLU A 111 -8.98 -18.00 2.82
C GLU A 111 -8.74 -16.50 2.74
N LYS A 112 -8.87 -15.81 3.87
CA LYS A 112 -8.52 -14.38 3.96
C LYS A 112 -7.01 -14.22 3.82
N VAL A 113 -6.57 -13.19 3.13
CA VAL A 113 -5.13 -12.84 3.01
C VAL A 113 -4.47 -12.61 4.37
N GLY A 114 -5.24 -12.20 5.36
CA GLY A 114 -4.83 -12.05 6.75
C GLY A 114 -5.99 -11.57 7.63
N PRO A 115 -5.84 -11.62 8.95
CA PRO A 115 -6.85 -11.12 9.87
C PRO A 115 -6.96 -9.60 9.78
N ARG A 116 -8.12 -9.07 10.11
CA ARG A 116 -8.27 -7.65 10.43
C ARG A 116 -7.66 -7.40 11.80
N LEU A 117 -6.62 -6.58 11.89
CA LEU A 117 -5.92 -6.31 13.15
C LEU A 117 -6.83 -5.57 14.14
N THR A 118 -6.60 -5.80 15.43
CA THR A 118 -7.17 -4.98 16.52
C THR A 118 -6.45 -3.64 16.60
N HIS A 119 -7.01 -2.67 17.34
CA HIS A 119 -6.37 -1.39 17.63
C HIS A 119 -4.94 -1.58 18.17
N ASP A 120 -4.78 -2.42 19.20
CA ASP A 120 -3.49 -2.65 19.86
C ASP A 120 -2.46 -3.29 18.90
N GLN A 121 -2.91 -4.20 18.04
CA GLN A 121 -2.04 -4.82 17.02
C GLN A 121 -1.59 -3.81 15.97
N ILE A 122 -2.47 -2.87 15.56
CA ILE A 122 -2.12 -1.79 14.64
C ILE A 122 -1.11 -0.86 15.31
N GLU A 123 -1.35 -0.45 16.57
CA GLU A 123 -0.41 0.37 17.32
C GLU A 123 0.95 -0.31 17.48
N GLN A 124 0.96 -1.62 17.74
CA GLN A 124 2.21 -2.38 17.80
C GLN A 124 2.94 -2.37 16.45
N THR A 125 2.21 -2.53 15.34
CA THR A 125 2.79 -2.44 13.99
C THR A 125 3.41 -1.07 13.73
N MET A 126 2.75 0.02 14.16
CA MET A 126 3.30 1.38 14.06
C MET A 126 4.60 1.54 14.87
N ARG A 127 4.65 0.96 16.07
CA ARG A 127 5.85 1.00 16.91
C ARG A 127 6.99 0.20 16.29
N ASP A 128 6.71 -1.00 15.81
CA ASP A 128 7.70 -1.89 15.18
C ASP A 128 8.30 -1.29 13.89
N SER A 129 7.53 -0.48 13.18
CA SER A 129 7.95 0.24 11.97
C SER A 129 8.51 1.63 12.22
N ASN A 130 8.65 2.05 13.50
CA ASN A 130 9.07 3.39 13.91
C ASN A 130 8.20 4.53 13.34
N SER A 131 6.90 4.26 13.09
CA SER A 131 6.00 5.21 12.44
C SER A 131 5.27 6.15 13.41
N VAL A 132 5.34 5.91 14.72
CA VAL A 132 4.63 6.70 15.75
C VAL A 132 5.00 8.19 15.69
N GLU A 133 6.27 8.52 15.52
CA GLU A 133 6.70 9.92 15.46
C GLU A 133 6.19 10.63 14.20
N MET A 134 6.04 9.90 13.11
CA MET A 134 5.40 10.42 11.90
C MET A 134 3.91 10.72 12.15
N PHE A 135 3.18 9.84 12.83
CA PHE A 135 1.78 10.07 13.24
C PHE A 135 1.63 11.35 14.07
N LYS A 136 2.54 11.56 15.02
CA LYS A 136 2.57 12.79 15.83
C LYS A 136 2.86 14.03 14.98
N ALA A 137 3.84 13.94 14.09
CA ALA A 137 4.22 15.05 13.22
C ALA A 137 3.08 15.48 12.28
N PHE A 138 2.25 14.54 11.82
CA PHE A 138 1.05 14.84 11.02
C PHE A 138 -0.19 15.19 11.85
N GLY A 139 -0.09 15.25 13.20
CA GLY A 139 -1.22 15.55 14.08
C GLY A 139 -2.29 14.45 14.13
N LEU A 140 -1.97 13.22 13.72
CA LEU A 140 -2.90 12.11 13.64
C LEU A 140 -2.94 11.24 14.91
N TRP A 141 -1.93 11.38 15.76
CA TRP A 141 -1.76 10.52 16.93
C TRP A 141 -2.89 10.65 17.95
N ASP A 142 -3.32 11.89 18.25
CA ASP A 142 -4.38 12.15 19.21
C ASP A 142 -5.75 11.64 18.71
N ASP A 143 -6.01 11.79 17.42
CA ASP A 143 -7.22 11.25 16.77
C ASP A 143 -7.22 9.71 16.80
N TRP A 144 -6.06 9.08 16.60
CA TRP A 144 -5.88 7.65 16.76
C TRP A 144 -6.11 7.20 18.21
N GLN A 145 -5.45 7.81 19.18
CA GLN A 145 -5.56 7.44 20.60
C GLN A 145 -6.98 7.62 21.16
N SER A 146 -7.70 8.63 20.69
CA SER A 146 -9.09 8.88 21.10
C SER A 146 -10.12 8.01 20.38
N GLY A 147 -9.71 7.22 19.37
CA GLY A 147 -10.60 6.43 18.52
C GLY A 147 -11.43 7.27 17.54
N LYS A 148 -11.07 8.52 17.32
CA LYS A 148 -11.72 9.40 16.34
C LYS A 148 -11.34 9.01 14.90
N ARG A 149 -10.16 8.43 14.72
CA ARG A 149 -9.66 7.92 13.44
C ARG A 149 -9.15 6.49 13.57
N GLY A 150 -9.48 5.66 12.58
CA GLY A 150 -9.10 4.25 12.53
C GLY A 150 -9.92 3.36 13.47
N ARG A 151 -9.45 2.13 13.65
CA ARG A 151 -10.15 1.12 14.43
C ARG A 151 -10.24 1.49 15.91
N GLN A 152 -11.45 1.46 16.45
CA GLN A 152 -11.67 1.70 17.86
C GLN A 152 -11.17 0.53 18.74
N LYS A 153 -10.87 0.86 19.99
CA LYS A 153 -10.42 -0.09 21.04
C LYS A 153 -11.46 -1.14 21.38
#